data_712f907173a3de3ba86eaf100abe0b69
#
_entry.id   712f907173a3de3ba86eaf100abe0b69
#
_cell.length_a   1.000
_cell.length_b   1.000
_cell.length_c   1.000
_cell.angle_alpha   90.00
_cell.angle_beta   90.00
_cell.angle_gamma   90.00
#
_symmetry.space_group_name_H-M   'P 1'
#
loop_
_entity.id
_entity.type
_entity.pdbx_description
1 polymer ?
#
loop_
_entity_poly.entity_id
_entity_poly.type
_entity_poly.pdbx_seq_one_letter_code
_entity_poly.pdbx_strand_id
1 'polypeptide(L)'
;MSAETMIYSALSGHAGLAAIVSTRIYPDVLPEKTTYPAVVFSRESTNPIRSISGHYFGADVSLQVGCWGNTRTEADAAGAQAEAALIAAGMLLTGKNSGYDPETDLYASIITVEILEQ
;
A
#
# COMPACT_ATOMS: atom_id res chain seq x y z
N MET A 1 11.18 11.56 7.08
CA MET A 1 10.38 10.33 7.26
C MET A 1 10.31 9.59 5.93
N SER A 2 10.53 8.29 5.93
CA SER A 2 10.50 7.52 4.71
C SER A 2 9.06 7.31 4.20
N ALA A 3 8.93 7.07 2.90
CA ALA A 3 7.62 6.81 2.30
C ALA A 3 6.98 5.56 2.90
N GLU A 4 7.77 4.53 3.18
CA GLU A 4 7.27 3.30 3.80
C GLU A 4 6.71 3.55 5.19
N THR A 5 7.40 4.36 6.00
CA THR A 5 6.91 4.73 7.33
C THR A 5 5.60 5.52 7.24
N MET A 6 5.49 6.42 6.28
CA MET A 6 4.27 7.21 6.06
C MET A 6 3.09 6.31 5.69
N ILE A 7 3.31 5.35 4.80
CA ILE A 7 2.26 4.38 4.39
C ILE A 7 1.85 3.51 5.57
N TYR A 8 2.82 2.97 6.30
CA TYR A 8 2.51 2.12 7.46
C TYR A 8 1.69 2.88 8.51
N SER A 9 2.07 4.13 8.80
CA SER A 9 1.32 4.96 9.74
C SER A 9 -0.11 5.22 9.27
N ALA A 10 -0.29 5.52 7.98
CA ALA A 10 -1.62 5.77 7.41
C ALA A 10 -2.50 4.54 7.50
N LEU A 11 -1.98 3.38 7.12
CA LEU A 11 -2.73 2.13 7.11
C LEU A 11 -3.03 1.64 8.53
N SER A 12 -2.02 1.61 9.40
CA SER A 12 -2.20 1.08 10.76
C SER A 12 -3.05 1.98 11.64
N GLY A 13 -3.08 3.28 11.34
CA GLY A 13 -3.88 4.24 12.09
C GLY A 13 -5.33 4.34 11.66
N HIS A 14 -5.75 3.63 10.60
CA HIS A 14 -7.12 3.72 10.09
C HIS A 14 -7.99 2.63 10.72
N ALA A 15 -8.98 3.04 11.51
CA ALA A 15 -9.81 2.11 12.28
C ALA A 15 -10.59 1.13 11.39
N GLY A 16 -11.10 1.59 10.25
CA GLY A 16 -11.85 0.74 9.32
C GLY A 16 -11.00 -0.39 8.74
N LEU A 17 -9.74 -0.12 8.43
CA LEU A 17 -8.82 -1.13 7.94
C LEU A 17 -8.38 -2.07 9.07
N ALA A 18 -8.09 -1.53 10.25
CA ALA A 18 -7.71 -2.31 11.42
C ALA A 18 -8.79 -3.31 11.81
N ALA A 19 -10.06 -2.97 11.61
CA ALA A 19 -11.18 -3.87 11.87
C ALA A 19 -11.17 -5.10 10.95
N ILE A 20 -10.57 -4.99 9.77
CA ILE A 20 -10.52 -6.07 8.77
C ILE A 20 -9.22 -6.86 8.87
N VAL A 21 -8.07 -6.18 8.92
CA VAL A 21 -6.76 -6.83 8.86
C VAL A 21 -6.03 -6.88 10.19
N SER A 22 -6.56 -6.24 11.24
CA SER A 22 -5.91 -6.14 12.54
C SER A 22 -4.51 -5.51 12.38
N THR A 23 -3.46 -6.22 12.79
CA THR A 23 -2.08 -5.74 12.64
C THR A 23 -1.37 -6.36 11.43
N ARG A 24 -2.10 -7.04 10.56
CA ARG A 24 -1.52 -7.76 9.42
C ARG A 24 -1.22 -6.82 8.25
N ILE A 25 -0.29 -5.91 8.46
CA ILE A 25 0.22 -4.97 7.46
C ILE A 25 1.73 -5.18 7.40
N TYR A 26 2.23 -5.67 6.26
CA TYR A 26 3.61 -6.12 6.13
C TYR A 26 4.36 -5.36 5.05
N PRO A 27 5.66 -5.08 5.27
CA PRO A 27 6.50 -4.51 4.22
C PRO A 27 7.03 -5.61 3.30
N ASP A 28 7.06 -5.33 2.00
CA ASP A 28 7.67 -6.12 0.93
C ASP A 28 7.06 -7.48 0.65
N VAL A 29 6.97 -8.38 1.64
CA VAL A 29 6.45 -9.75 1.42
C VAL A 29 5.51 -10.15 2.56
N LEU A 30 4.56 -11.02 2.22
CA LEU A 30 3.67 -11.62 3.20
C LEU A 30 4.37 -12.82 3.85
N PRO A 31 4.26 -12.99 5.18
CA PRO A 31 4.77 -14.21 5.83
C PRO A 31 4.08 -15.46 5.31
N GLU A 32 4.78 -16.60 5.33
CA GLU A 32 4.28 -17.87 4.79
C GLU A 32 2.92 -18.30 5.34
N LYS A 33 2.70 -18.14 6.64
CA LYS A 33 1.46 -18.59 7.29
C LYS A 33 0.59 -17.42 7.69
N THR A 34 0.46 -16.44 6.80
CA THR A 34 -0.35 -15.26 7.06
C THR A 34 -1.83 -15.59 7.11
N THR A 35 -2.52 -15.01 8.08
CA THR A 35 -3.99 -15.02 8.11
C THR A 35 -4.50 -13.93 7.18
N TYR A 36 -5.52 -14.22 6.40
CA TYR A 36 -6.11 -13.27 5.46
C TYR A 36 -7.47 -12.77 5.99
N PRO A 37 -7.89 -11.55 5.64
CA PRO A 37 -7.19 -10.60 4.77
C PRO A 37 -5.94 -9.99 5.40
N ALA A 38 -5.00 -9.61 4.55
CA ALA A 38 -3.74 -8.99 4.96
C ALA A 38 -3.30 -7.97 3.92
N VAL A 39 -2.45 -7.03 4.33
CA VAL A 39 -1.95 -5.97 3.46
C VAL A 39 -0.43 -6.07 3.36
N VAL A 40 0.10 -5.93 2.16
CA VAL A 40 1.53 -5.81 1.92
C VAL A 40 1.79 -4.53 1.13
N PHE A 41 2.82 -3.78 1.51
CA PHE A 41 3.20 -2.58 0.77
C PHE A 41 4.68 -2.67 0.39
N SER A 42 5.00 -2.15 -0.78
CA SER A 42 6.38 -2.18 -1.28
C SER A 42 6.66 -0.96 -2.15
N ARG A 43 7.92 -0.55 -2.16
CA ARG A 43 8.39 0.55 -3.00
C ARG A 43 8.60 0.01 -4.42
N GLU A 44 7.94 0.63 -5.39
CA GLU A 44 8.08 0.28 -6.80
C GLU A 44 9.24 1.03 -7.45
N SER A 45 9.30 2.34 -7.24
CA SER A 45 10.32 3.18 -7.85
C SER A 45 10.58 4.43 -7.02
N THR A 46 11.76 4.99 -7.21
CA THR A 46 12.18 6.24 -6.60
C THR A 46 12.76 7.13 -7.69
N ASN A 47 12.16 8.30 -7.89
CA ASN A 47 12.63 9.26 -8.90
C ASN A 47 13.08 10.54 -8.20
N PRO A 48 14.40 10.81 -8.15
CA PRO A 48 14.90 12.03 -7.51
C PRO A 48 14.39 13.28 -8.23
N ILE A 49 14.02 14.29 -7.44
CA ILE A 49 13.60 15.58 -7.95
C ILE A 49 14.76 16.54 -7.75
N ARG A 50 15.24 17.13 -8.84
CA ARG A 50 16.38 18.04 -8.82
C ARG A 50 16.03 19.35 -9.52
N SER A 51 16.70 20.43 -9.09
CA SER A 51 16.62 21.71 -9.79
C SER A 51 17.48 21.66 -11.05
N ILE A 52 17.35 22.69 -11.89
CA ILE A 52 18.20 22.86 -13.09
C ILE A 52 19.68 22.90 -12.71
N SER A 53 20.01 23.44 -11.54
CA SER A 53 21.38 23.51 -11.04
C SER A 53 21.86 22.20 -10.39
N GLY A 54 21.03 21.16 -10.38
CA GLY A 54 21.40 19.85 -9.84
C GLY A 54 21.14 19.65 -8.34
N HIS A 55 20.50 20.61 -7.68
CA HIS A 55 20.18 20.48 -6.26
C HIS A 55 19.09 19.43 -6.07
N TYR A 56 19.26 18.57 -5.07
CA TYR A 56 18.29 17.56 -4.70
C TYR A 56 17.19 18.14 -3.81
N PHE A 57 15.93 18.00 -4.22
CA PHE A 57 14.78 18.49 -3.47
C PHE A 57 13.97 17.39 -2.79
N GLY A 58 14.35 16.15 -2.96
CA GLY A 58 13.61 15.02 -2.46
C GLY A 58 13.41 13.99 -3.58
N ALA A 59 12.49 13.08 -3.38
CA ALA A 59 12.21 12.04 -4.34
C ALA A 59 10.71 11.80 -4.47
N ASP A 60 10.28 11.53 -5.70
CA ASP A 60 8.93 11.09 -6.00
C ASP A 60 8.94 9.56 -5.93
N VAL A 61 8.26 9.00 -4.93
CA VAL A 61 8.30 7.57 -4.66
C VAL A 61 6.96 6.95 -5.00
N SER A 62 6.97 5.93 -5.86
CA SER A 62 5.80 5.12 -6.15
C SER A 62 5.81 3.88 -5.27
N LEU A 63 4.71 3.64 -4.57
CA LEU A 63 4.54 2.46 -3.74
C LEU A 63 3.28 1.71 -4.17
N GLN A 64 3.33 0.41 -3.98
CA GLN A 64 2.22 -0.48 -4.27
C GLN A 64 1.69 -1.05 -2.97
N VAL A 65 0.39 -0.95 -2.76
CA VAL A 65 -0.29 -1.49 -1.59
C VAL A 65 -1.21 -2.61 -2.05
N GLY A 66 -0.88 -3.84 -1.71
CA GLY A 66 -1.67 -5.01 -2.08
C GLY A 66 -2.49 -5.50 -0.90
N CYS A 67 -3.80 -5.57 -1.08
CA CYS A 67 -4.73 -6.09 -0.07
C CYS A 67 -5.18 -7.49 -0.52
N TRP A 68 -4.73 -8.51 0.20
CA TRP A 68 -4.96 -9.91 -0.16
C TRP A 68 -6.04 -10.54 0.70
N GLY A 69 -6.88 -11.37 0.10
CA GLY A 69 -7.95 -12.07 0.80
C GLY A 69 -8.24 -13.42 0.17
N ASN A 70 -8.92 -14.28 0.91
CA ASN A 70 -9.32 -15.61 0.44
C ASN A 70 -10.44 -15.54 -0.60
N THR A 71 -11.17 -14.44 -0.65
CA THR A 71 -12.23 -14.22 -1.63
C THR A 71 -12.09 -12.83 -2.23
N ARG A 72 -12.73 -12.61 -3.38
CA ARG A 72 -12.77 -11.29 -4.02
C ARG A 72 -13.39 -10.25 -3.08
N THR A 73 -14.44 -10.62 -2.37
CA THR A 73 -15.12 -9.72 -1.42
C THR A 73 -14.18 -9.27 -0.29
N GLU A 74 -13.40 -10.20 0.28
CA GLU A 74 -12.42 -9.84 1.33
C GLU A 74 -11.35 -8.89 0.82
N ALA A 75 -10.78 -9.18 -0.35
CA ALA A 75 -9.74 -8.35 -0.94
C ALA A 75 -10.28 -6.95 -1.25
N ASP A 76 -11.47 -6.85 -1.82
CA ASP A 76 -12.07 -5.57 -2.18
C ASP A 76 -12.45 -4.76 -0.94
N ALA A 77 -12.94 -5.40 0.11
CA ALA A 77 -13.28 -4.72 1.36
C ALA A 77 -12.01 -4.13 2.01
N ALA A 78 -10.94 -4.91 2.08
CA ALA A 78 -9.66 -4.42 2.60
C ALA A 78 -9.11 -3.31 1.72
N GLY A 79 -9.22 -3.46 0.40
CA GLY A 79 -8.78 -2.45 -0.57
C GLY A 79 -9.51 -1.13 -0.42
N ALA A 80 -10.82 -1.16 -0.23
CA ALA A 80 -11.62 0.05 -0.04
C ALA A 80 -11.20 0.80 1.23
N GLN A 81 -10.95 0.10 2.32
CA GLN A 81 -10.50 0.72 3.56
C GLN A 81 -9.06 1.24 3.45
N ALA A 82 -8.19 0.51 2.78
CA ALA A 82 -6.82 0.97 2.53
C ALA A 82 -6.82 2.25 1.68
N GLU A 83 -7.64 2.28 0.63
CA GLU A 83 -7.80 3.47 -0.21
C GLU A 83 -8.27 4.67 0.62
N ALA A 84 -9.29 4.48 1.45
CA ALA A 84 -9.79 5.54 2.32
C ALA A 84 -8.71 6.03 3.28
N ALA A 85 -7.91 5.13 3.85
CA ALA A 85 -6.82 5.48 4.75
C ALA A 85 -5.75 6.33 4.05
N LEU A 86 -5.38 5.97 2.83
CA LEU A 86 -4.38 6.68 2.04
C LEU A 86 -4.87 8.06 1.62
N ILE A 87 -6.13 8.17 1.21
CA ILE A 87 -6.75 9.45 0.85
C ILE A 87 -6.81 10.36 2.08
N ALA A 88 -7.21 9.83 3.22
CA ALA A 88 -7.27 10.60 4.48
C ALA A 88 -5.90 11.12 4.89
N ALA A 89 -4.83 10.40 4.55
CA ALA A 89 -3.45 10.83 4.83
C ALA A 89 -2.92 11.83 3.80
N GLY A 90 -3.71 12.17 2.77
CA GLY A 90 -3.31 13.14 1.75
C GLY A 90 -2.41 12.58 0.66
N MET A 91 -2.37 11.28 0.50
CA MET A 91 -1.53 10.64 -0.52
C MET A 91 -2.22 10.63 -1.88
N LEU A 92 -1.43 10.73 -2.95
CA LEU A 92 -1.93 10.73 -4.31
C LEU A 92 -2.04 9.29 -4.84
N LEU A 93 -3.26 8.85 -5.10
CA LEU A 93 -3.50 7.55 -5.71
C LEU A 93 -3.37 7.67 -7.23
N THR A 94 -2.50 6.85 -7.83
CA THR A 94 -2.23 6.91 -9.26
C THR A 94 -2.80 5.71 -10.02
N GLY A 95 -3.21 4.66 -9.32
CA GLY A 95 -3.79 3.49 -9.98
C GLY A 95 -4.43 2.53 -9.00
N LYS A 96 -5.31 1.69 -9.53
CA LYS A 96 -5.97 0.64 -8.77
C LYS A 96 -6.21 -0.54 -9.70
N ASN A 97 -5.75 -1.71 -9.28
CA ASN A 97 -5.87 -2.94 -10.07
C ASN A 97 -6.38 -4.08 -9.19
N SER A 98 -6.91 -5.10 -9.83
CA SER A 98 -7.27 -6.36 -9.16
C SER A 98 -6.34 -7.46 -9.64
N GLY A 99 -6.04 -8.39 -8.76
CA GLY A 99 -5.19 -9.53 -9.08
C GLY A 99 -5.73 -10.83 -8.52
N TYR A 100 -5.24 -11.93 -9.05
CA TYR A 100 -5.56 -13.26 -8.58
C TYR A 100 -4.33 -14.14 -8.75
N ASP A 101 -3.97 -14.86 -7.69
CA ASP A 101 -2.84 -15.79 -7.72
C ASP A 101 -3.38 -17.22 -7.78
N PRO A 102 -3.25 -17.91 -8.93
CA PRO A 102 -3.76 -19.26 -9.07
C PRO A 102 -3.03 -20.30 -8.22
N GLU A 103 -1.79 -20.06 -7.84
CA GLU A 103 -1.03 -21.00 -7.01
C GLU A 103 -1.54 -21.05 -5.57
N THR A 104 -1.87 -19.89 -5.02
CA THR A 104 -2.35 -19.78 -3.63
C THR A 104 -3.86 -19.61 -3.52
N ASP A 105 -4.54 -19.42 -4.66
CA ASP A 105 -5.97 -19.16 -4.72
C ASP A 105 -6.37 -17.91 -3.90
N LEU A 106 -5.54 -16.88 -3.97
CA LEU A 106 -5.76 -15.62 -3.26
C LEU A 106 -6.14 -14.52 -4.24
N TYR A 107 -7.01 -13.63 -3.77
CA TYR A 107 -7.43 -12.44 -4.52
C TYR A 107 -6.75 -11.20 -3.96
N ALA A 108 -6.48 -10.23 -4.81
CA ALA A 108 -5.83 -9.00 -4.40
C ALA A 108 -6.55 -7.78 -4.95
N SER A 109 -6.51 -6.70 -4.16
CA SER A 109 -6.84 -5.36 -4.61
C SER A 109 -5.55 -4.55 -4.46
N ILE A 110 -5.02 -4.04 -5.57
CA ILE A 110 -3.70 -3.40 -5.61
C ILE A 110 -3.87 -1.93 -5.89
N ILE A 111 -3.31 -1.10 -5.01
CA ILE A 111 -3.40 0.36 -5.08
C ILE A 111 -1.99 0.90 -5.28
N THR A 112 -1.81 1.79 -6.25
CA THR A 112 -0.54 2.47 -6.46
C THR A 112 -0.66 3.91 -5.99
N VAL A 113 0.29 4.36 -5.17
CA VAL A 113 0.32 5.73 -4.65
C VAL A 113 1.67 6.37 -4.92
N GLU A 114 1.69 7.69 -5.00
CA GLU A 114 2.91 8.48 -5.09
C GLU A 114 3.05 9.34 -3.84
N ILE A 115 4.26 9.36 -3.29
CA ILE A 115 4.59 10.13 -2.09
C ILE A 115 5.86 10.92 -2.36
N LEU A 116 5.86 12.20 -1.96
CA LEU A 116 7.08 13.00 -1.99
C LEU A 116 7.88 12.71 -0.72
N GLU A 117 9.05 12.11 -0.91
CA GLU A 117 9.98 11.80 0.20
C GLU A 117 11.07 12.86 0.26
N GLN A 118 11.24 13.47 1.41
CA GLN A 118 12.24 14.51 1.61
C GLN A 118 13.31 14.09 2.63
#